data_ebe9d96ed060bf006f8742bb4c677981
#
_entry.id   ebe9d96ed060bf006f8742bb4c677981
#
_cell.length_a   1.000
_cell.length_b   1.000
_cell.length_c   1.000
_cell.angle_alpha   90.00
_cell.angle_beta   90.00
_cell.angle_gamma   90.00
#
_symmetry.space_group_name_H-M   'P 1'
#
loop_
_entity.id
_entity.type
_entity.pdbx_description
1 polymer ?
#
loop_
_entity_poly.entity_id
_entity_poly.type
_entity_poly.pdbx_seq_one_letter_code
_entity_poly.pdbx_strand_id
1 'polypeptide(L)'
;MNSEFKNEILMDGYLYDRDLENKKFQIKNNEDIIEFRYNEDFKENSLEELQGNELLRIKGSFDQDEEGIFMMARDFLVMPSFSQGEE
;
A
#
# COMPACT_ATOMS: atom_id res chain seq x y z
N MET A 1 -23.44 1.59 -17.65
CA MET A 1 -23.01 1.37 -17.25
C MET A 1 -22.28 1.15 -16.74
N ASN A 2 -21.87 1.16 -16.52
CA ASN A 2 -21.20 0.96 -16.04
C ASN A 2 -20.40 0.88 -15.44
N SER A 3 -20.20 1.11 -15.29
CA SER A 3 -19.26 1.22 -14.64
C SER A 3 -19.13 0.57 -13.56
N GLU A 4 -19.61 -0.21 -13.33
CA GLU A 4 -19.43 -0.89 -12.33
C GLU A 4 -18.22 -1.60 -12.29
N PHE A 5 -17.33 -1.49 -13.09
CA PHE A 5 -16.10 -2.13 -13.02
C PHE A 5 -15.30 -1.44 -12.03
N LYS A 6 -15.14 -1.99 -10.86
CA LYS A 6 -14.46 -1.32 -9.84
C LYS A 6 -13.03 -1.66 -9.83
N ASN A 7 -12.25 -1.54 -10.29
CA ASN A 7 -10.79 -1.67 -10.33
C ASN A 7 -10.17 -1.46 -8.96
N GLU A 8 -10.65 -2.19 -7.97
CA GLU A 8 -10.16 -2.02 -6.62
C GLU A 8 -9.26 -3.15 -6.20
N ILE A 9 -8.21 -2.83 -5.44
CA ILE A 9 -7.30 -3.80 -4.87
C ILE A 9 -7.35 -3.65 -3.36
N LEU A 10 -7.33 -4.77 -2.67
CA LEU A 10 -7.18 -4.77 -1.22
C LEU A 10 -6.09 -5.77 -0.91
N MET A 11 -5.01 -5.32 -0.30
CA MET A 11 -3.85 -6.17 -0.12
C MET A 11 -3.20 -5.90 1.22
N ASP A 12 -2.80 -6.96 1.90
CA ASP A 12 -2.13 -6.86 3.19
C ASP A 12 -0.66 -7.17 3.01
N GLY A 13 0.16 -6.53 3.80
CA GLY A 13 1.58 -6.82 3.80
C GLY A 13 2.30 -5.94 4.80
N TYR A 14 3.53 -6.31 5.12
CA TYR A 14 4.32 -5.53 6.05
C TYR A 14 5.06 -4.44 5.30
N LEU A 15 5.11 -3.25 5.89
CA LEU A 15 5.84 -2.16 5.27
C LEU A 15 7.30 -2.54 5.12
N TYR A 16 7.80 -2.52 3.91
CA TYR A 16 9.13 -2.98 3.61
C TYR A 16 10.06 -1.80 3.33
N ASP A 17 9.63 -0.87 2.52
CA ASP A 17 10.44 0.27 2.16
C ASP A 17 9.52 1.39 1.71
N ARG A 18 10.02 2.60 1.75
CA ARG A 18 9.25 3.74 1.26
C ARG A 18 10.20 4.74 0.62
N ASP A 19 9.71 5.35 -0.43
CA ASP A 19 10.47 6.33 -1.19
C ASP A 19 9.56 7.54 -1.34
N LEU A 20 9.57 8.38 -0.33
CA LEU A 20 8.63 9.49 -0.29
C LEU A 20 8.93 10.53 -1.36
N GLU A 21 10.17 10.62 -1.75
CA GLU A 21 10.54 11.57 -2.77
C GLU A 21 9.90 11.22 -4.10
N ASN A 22 9.79 9.96 -4.41
CA ASN A 22 9.19 9.50 -5.65
C ASN A 22 7.76 9.02 -5.47
N LYS A 23 7.21 9.21 -4.27
CA LYS A 23 5.82 8.91 -3.94
C LYS A 23 5.48 7.47 -4.23
N LYS A 24 6.24 6.60 -3.62
CA LYS A 24 5.96 5.16 -3.71
C LYS A 24 6.47 4.47 -2.46
N PHE A 25 5.97 3.27 -2.24
CA PHE A 25 6.41 2.45 -1.12
C PHE A 25 6.22 0.99 -1.48
N GLN A 26 6.80 0.12 -0.67
CA GLN A 26 6.74 -1.31 -0.92
C GLN A 26 6.27 -2.01 0.33
N ILE A 27 5.50 -3.06 0.13
CA ILE A 27 5.11 -3.94 1.21
C ILE A 27 5.62 -5.33 0.88
N LYS A 28 5.77 -6.14 1.91
CA LYS A 28 6.21 -7.52 1.74
C LYS A 28 5.08 -8.44 2.17
N ASN A 29 4.69 -9.32 1.29
CA ASN A 29 3.65 -10.29 1.54
C ASN A 29 4.26 -11.65 1.26
N ASN A 30 4.48 -12.42 2.32
CA ASN A 30 5.24 -13.65 2.23
C ASN A 30 6.62 -13.35 1.69
N GLU A 31 6.96 -13.81 0.53
CA GLU A 31 8.25 -13.54 -0.06
C GLU A 31 8.19 -12.54 -1.19
N ASP A 32 7.02 -12.00 -1.46
CA ASP A 32 6.85 -11.09 -2.57
C ASP A 32 6.95 -9.65 -2.09
N ILE A 33 7.64 -8.83 -2.84
CA ILE A 33 7.71 -7.41 -2.55
C ILE A 33 6.88 -6.70 -3.59
N ILE A 34 5.92 -5.92 -3.12
CA ILE A 34 4.92 -5.32 -3.97
C ILE A 34 5.02 -3.82 -3.85
N GLU A 35 5.14 -3.14 -4.96
CA GLU A 35 5.30 -1.71 -4.97
C GLU A 35 3.97 -1.03 -5.27
N PHE A 36 3.70 0.03 -4.51
CA PHE A 36 2.56 0.90 -4.75
C PHE A 36 3.07 2.30 -4.98
N ARG A 37 2.40 3.02 -5.85
CA ARG A 37 2.62 4.46 -6.01
C ARG A 37 1.46 5.19 -5.36
N TYR A 38 1.63 6.46 -5.10
CA TYR A 38 0.54 7.26 -4.55
C TYR A 38 0.66 8.68 -5.08
N ASN A 39 -0.42 9.44 -4.94
CA ASN A 39 -0.40 10.81 -5.41
C ASN A 39 -0.54 11.75 -4.19
N GLU A 40 -0.74 13.00 -4.45
CA GLU A 40 -0.71 14.00 -3.39
C GLU A 40 -1.88 13.91 -2.43
N ASP A 41 -2.94 13.21 -2.82
CA ASP A 41 -4.07 13.03 -1.92
C ASP A 41 -3.85 11.95 -0.89
N PHE A 42 -2.79 11.19 -1.02
CA PHE A 42 -2.52 10.09 -0.11
C PHE A 42 -2.00 10.65 1.21
N LYS A 43 -2.25 9.95 2.30
CA LYS A 43 -1.83 10.40 3.61
C LYS A 43 -0.35 10.08 3.84
N GLU A 44 0.48 10.81 3.14
CA GLU A 44 1.92 10.57 3.18
C GLU A 44 2.50 10.77 4.56
N ASN A 45 1.99 11.72 5.31
CA ASN A 45 2.52 11.94 6.66
C ASN A 45 2.31 10.73 7.55
N SER A 46 1.18 10.07 7.41
CA SER A 46 0.94 8.86 8.18
C SER A 46 1.89 7.76 7.76
N LEU A 47 2.16 7.65 6.48
CA LEU A 47 3.10 6.67 5.98
C LEU A 47 4.50 6.97 6.52
N GLU A 48 4.87 8.22 6.55
CA GLU A 48 6.20 8.62 7.01
C GLU A 48 6.41 8.31 8.48
N GLU A 49 5.34 8.35 9.27
CA GLU A 49 5.45 8.12 10.70
C GLU A 49 5.58 6.66 11.08
N LEU A 50 5.36 5.76 10.15
CA LEU A 50 5.47 4.34 10.46
C LEU A 50 6.93 3.98 10.68
N GLN A 51 7.13 2.99 11.53
CA GLN A 51 8.48 2.62 11.87
C GLN A 51 9.04 1.51 11.00
N GLY A 52 8.23 0.94 10.16
CA GLY A 52 8.63 -0.22 9.39
C GLY A 52 8.12 -1.48 10.04
N ASN A 53 7.90 -2.49 9.26
CA ASN A 53 7.39 -3.77 9.75
C ASN A 53 5.99 -3.74 10.30
N GLU A 54 5.27 -2.64 10.15
CA GLU A 54 3.86 -2.67 10.50
C GLU A 54 3.09 -3.43 9.44
N LEU A 55 2.07 -4.14 9.87
CA LEU A 55 1.20 -4.82 8.93
C LEU A 55 0.18 -3.83 8.43
N LEU A 56 0.14 -3.65 7.14
CA LEU A 56 -0.74 -2.67 6.52
C LEU A 56 -1.76 -3.35 5.64
N ARG A 57 -2.93 -2.79 5.58
CA ARG A 57 -3.92 -3.17 4.59
C ARG A 57 -4.05 -2.01 3.63
N ILE A 58 -3.69 -2.24 2.38
CA ILE A 58 -3.64 -1.20 1.37
C ILE A 58 -4.87 -1.29 0.51
N LYS A 59 -5.53 -0.16 0.33
CA LYS A 59 -6.65 -0.07 -0.58
C LYS A 59 -6.21 0.75 -1.78
N GLY A 60 -6.38 0.22 -2.94
CA GLY A 60 -5.88 0.90 -4.12
C GLY A 60 -6.56 0.46 -5.39
N SER A 61 -5.92 0.74 -6.48
CA SER A 61 -6.45 0.42 -7.80
C SER A 61 -5.28 0.22 -8.75
N PHE A 62 -5.55 -0.42 -9.88
CA PHE A 62 -4.57 -0.48 -10.95
C PHE A 62 -4.67 0.78 -11.79
N ASP A 63 -3.56 1.23 -12.27
CA ASP A 63 -3.51 2.37 -13.18
C ASP A 63 -2.45 2.07 -14.22
N GLN A 64 -2.30 2.94 -15.18
CA GLN A 64 -1.43 2.65 -16.31
C GLN A 64 -0.79 3.92 -16.82
N ASP A 65 0.47 3.84 -17.17
CA ASP A 65 1.16 4.94 -17.81
C ASP A 65 1.96 4.37 -18.98
N GLU A 66 2.90 5.14 -19.49
CA GLU A 66 3.64 4.72 -20.67
C GLU A 66 4.51 3.51 -20.41
N GLU A 67 4.84 3.27 -19.17
CA GLU A 67 5.70 2.15 -18.83
C GLU A 67 4.94 0.88 -18.51
N GLY A 68 3.64 0.97 -18.36
CA GLY A 68 2.84 -0.22 -18.07
C GLY A 68 1.87 -0.01 -16.96
N ILE A 69 1.44 -1.10 -16.38
CA ILE A 69 0.43 -1.09 -15.33
C ILE A 69 1.11 -1.05 -13.98
N PHE A 70 0.59 -0.24 -13.11
CA PHE A 70 1.10 -0.17 -11.74
C PHE A 70 -0.07 -0.09 -10.77
N MET A 71 0.24 -0.22 -9.48
CA MET A 71 -0.78 -0.15 -8.45
C MET A 71 -0.70 1.19 -7.75
N MET A 72 -1.86 1.85 -7.63
CA MET A 72 -1.95 3.15 -7.00
C MET A 72 -2.61 2.98 -5.66
N ALA A 73 -1.91 3.30 -4.57
CA ALA A 73 -2.48 3.23 -3.24
C ALA A 73 -3.39 4.42 -3.03
N ARG A 74 -4.57 4.15 -2.52
CA ARG A 74 -5.53 5.20 -2.22
C ARG A 74 -5.60 5.47 -0.74
N ASP A 75 -5.44 4.43 0.06
CA ASP A 75 -5.54 4.55 1.50
C ASP A 75 -4.88 3.34 2.11
N PHE A 76 -4.59 3.41 3.40
CA PHE A 76 -4.10 2.23 4.09
C PHE A 76 -4.51 2.29 5.56
N LEU A 77 -4.54 1.13 6.18
CA LEU A 77 -4.78 1.01 7.59
C LEU A 77 -3.63 0.23 8.20
N VAL A 78 -3.25 0.62 9.39
CA VAL A 78 -2.28 -0.15 10.15
C VAL A 78 -3.07 -1.20 10.92
N MET A 79 -2.78 -2.46 10.66
CA MET A 79 -3.51 -3.55 11.25
C MET A 79 -2.90 -3.89 12.60
N PRO A 80 -3.69 -4.30 13.56
CA PRO A 80 -3.12 -4.70 14.83
C PRO A 80 -2.28 -5.95 14.67
N SER A 81 -1.27 -6.01 15.49
CA SER A 81 -0.42 -7.18 15.51
C SER A 81 -0.87 -8.08 16.62
N PHE A 82 -1.16 -9.33 16.29
CA PHE A 82 -1.62 -10.22 17.27
C PHE A 82 -0.55 -11.14 17.75
N SER A 83 0.58 -10.92 17.35
CA SER A 83 1.60 -11.77 17.79
C SER A 83 1.80 -11.65 19.21
N GLN A 84 1.40 -11.25 19.56
CA GLN A 84 1.67 -11.19 20.67
C GLN A 84 1.04 -11.76 21.51
N GLY A 85 0.87 -11.94 21.40
CA GLY A 85 0.39 -12.43 22.07
C GLY A 85 0.43 -12.75 23.06
N GLU A 86 0.55 -12.66 23.13
CA GLU A 86 0.41 -12.96 23.79
C GLU A 86 0.11 -13.21 24.51
N GLU A 87 0.20 -13.21 24.62
CA GLU A 87 -0.10 -13.46 25.20
C GLU A 87 -0.26 -13.70 25.64
#